data_2e269f7476bbe8a293e8745208b8ccc8
#
_entry.id   2e269f7476bbe8a293e8745208b8ccc8
#
_cell.length_a   1.000
_cell.length_b   1.000
_cell.length_c   1.000
_cell.angle_alpha   90.00
_cell.angle_beta   90.00
_cell.angle_gamma   90.00
#
_symmetry.space_group_name_H-M   'P 1'
#
loop_
_entity.id
_entity.type
_entity.pdbx_description
1 polymer ?
#
loop_
_entity_poly.entity_id
_entity_poly.type
_entity_poly.pdbx_seq_one_letter_code
_entity_poly.pdbx_strand_id
1 'polypeptide(L)'
;MIKRIGENYHSTDISEYASATAIRNSITKNASGSLILPGSVKNAMPEESFNLLNDKLTCGDHVKDDIRSDLLYYKLLQNKGNLTTFLDVSESLSNKIIKSIDKYDSFDGFCNILKSKDLSHTRISRCLMHILLDIKAGNMQKYKDDNFTSFIRILGQKKSSFPLLAKIGESSEIPVINRLKDADKLLDPLSMQLLNENLTASKVYNLLCGRKNVSEFSLPPIILR
;
A
#
# COMPACT_ATOMS: atom_id res chain seq x y z
N MET A 1 -22.19 4.04 -15.82
CA MET A 1 -21.46 4.90 -14.84
C MET A 1 -22.07 4.67 -13.46
N ILE A 2 -21.29 4.24 -12.46
CA ILE A 2 -21.77 4.06 -11.09
C ILE A 2 -21.74 5.41 -10.42
N LYS A 3 -22.90 5.93 -9.98
CA LYS A 3 -23.01 7.20 -9.27
C LYS A 3 -22.57 6.99 -7.82
N ARG A 4 -21.67 7.84 -7.32
CA ARG A 4 -21.29 7.84 -5.91
C ARG A 4 -22.48 8.26 -5.04
N ILE A 5 -22.73 7.52 -3.98
CA ILE A 5 -23.70 7.82 -2.94
C ILE A 5 -22.90 8.21 -1.68
N GLY A 6 -23.32 9.27 -0.97
CA GLY A 6 -22.74 9.69 0.32
C GLY A 6 -21.98 11.02 0.27
N GLU A 7 -21.24 11.28 1.33
CA GLU A 7 -20.52 12.52 1.58
C GLU A 7 -19.43 12.82 0.56
N ASN A 8 -19.04 14.10 0.45
CA ASN A 8 -17.93 14.53 -0.37
C ASN A 8 -16.64 13.80 0.02
N TYR A 9 -15.74 13.60 -0.95
CA TYR A 9 -14.52 12.81 -0.78
C TYR A 9 -13.65 13.26 0.40
N HIS A 10 -13.65 14.54 0.73
CA HIS A 10 -12.87 15.13 1.83
C HIS A 10 -13.73 15.60 3.01
N SER A 11 -15.03 15.22 3.06
CA SER A 11 -15.87 15.51 4.22
C SER A 11 -15.26 14.88 5.48
N THR A 12 -15.31 15.62 6.59
CA THR A 12 -14.94 15.17 7.93
C THR A 12 -16.12 14.70 8.75
N ASP A 13 -17.34 14.83 8.20
CA ASP A 13 -18.57 14.52 8.90
C ASP A 13 -18.83 13.01 8.89
N ILE A 14 -19.25 12.48 10.04
CA ILE A 14 -19.66 11.08 10.19
C ILE A 14 -21.17 11.01 9.95
N SER A 15 -21.53 10.61 8.74
CA SER A 15 -22.90 10.31 8.32
C SER A 15 -23.05 8.82 8.02
N GLU A 16 -24.25 8.39 7.60
CA GLU A 16 -24.52 7.00 7.19
C GLU A 16 -23.52 6.49 6.10
N TYR A 17 -23.02 7.40 5.25
CA TYR A 17 -22.05 7.11 4.19
C TYR A 17 -20.80 8.00 4.34
N ALA A 18 -20.13 7.88 5.48
CA ALA A 18 -18.96 8.71 5.77
C ALA A 18 -17.80 8.49 4.78
N SER A 19 -17.01 9.52 4.56
CA SER A 19 -15.78 9.40 3.78
C SER A 19 -14.72 8.60 4.55
N ALA A 20 -13.81 7.94 3.83
CA ALA A 20 -12.65 7.29 4.46
C ALA A 20 -11.77 8.29 5.24
N THR A 21 -11.80 9.57 4.88
CA THR A 21 -11.11 10.65 5.60
C THR A 21 -11.79 10.92 6.94
N ALA A 22 -13.13 11.00 6.96
CA ALA A 22 -13.90 11.19 8.19
C ALA A 22 -13.65 10.01 9.17
N ILE A 23 -13.70 8.78 8.68
CA ILE A 23 -13.43 7.58 9.48
C ILE A 23 -12.01 7.61 10.06
N ARG A 24 -10.98 7.91 9.27
CA ARG A 24 -9.59 8.00 9.78
C ARG A 24 -9.43 9.11 10.82
N ASN A 25 -10.04 10.26 10.61
CA ASN A 25 -9.96 11.38 11.54
C ASN A 25 -10.71 11.13 12.86
N SER A 26 -11.66 10.20 12.87
CA SER A 26 -12.42 9.83 14.07
C SER A 26 -11.67 8.85 14.99
N ILE A 27 -10.59 8.21 14.51
CA ILE A 27 -9.79 7.26 15.32
C ILE A 27 -9.21 7.99 16.53
N THR A 28 -9.47 7.46 17.73
CA THR A 28 -9.01 8.03 19.00
C THR A 28 -8.19 7.03 19.80
N LYS A 29 -7.55 7.47 20.88
CA LYS A 29 -6.88 6.59 21.85
C LYS A 29 -7.81 6.35 23.03
N ASN A 30 -7.92 5.10 23.47
CA ASN A 30 -8.59 4.76 24.73
C ASN A 30 -7.68 5.06 25.96
N ALA A 31 -8.18 4.80 27.16
CA ALA A 31 -7.45 5.04 28.39
C ALA A 31 -6.13 4.24 28.50
N SER A 32 -6.03 3.10 27.82
CA SER A 32 -4.80 2.30 27.75
C SER A 32 -3.83 2.72 26.63
N GLY A 33 -4.18 3.76 25.86
CA GLY A 33 -3.37 4.27 24.75
C GLY A 33 -3.55 3.52 23.43
N SER A 34 -4.40 2.48 23.37
CA SER A 34 -4.71 1.76 22.13
C SER A 34 -5.63 2.59 21.24
N LEU A 35 -5.44 2.50 19.92
CA LEU A 35 -6.33 3.12 18.95
C LEU A 35 -7.66 2.38 18.90
N ILE A 36 -8.76 3.12 18.85
CA ILE A 36 -10.13 2.59 18.74
C ILE A 36 -10.96 3.43 17.76
N LEU A 37 -12.00 2.81 17.21
CA LEU A 37 -13.06 3.50 16.49
C LEU A 37 -14.15 3.91 17.47
N PRO A 38 -14.60 5.18 17.46
CA PRO A 38 -15.76 5.60 18.25
C PRO A 38 -17.04 4.93 17.74
N GLY A 39 -17.98 4.69 18.63
CA GLY A 39 -19.26 4.07 18.30
C GLY A 39 -20.09 4.81 17.25
N SER A 40 -19.87 6.11 17.10
CA SER A 40 -20.51 6.92 16.06
C SER A 40 -20.20 6.47 14.63
N VAL A 41 -19.07 5.77 14.42
CA VAL A 41 -18.66 5.26 13.10
C VAL A 41 -19.35 3.94 12.74
N LYS A 42 -19.96 3.26 13.73
CA LYS A 42 -20.56 1.93 13.51
C LYS A 42 -21.62 1.93 12.40
N ASN A 43 -22.41 3.00 12.30
CA ASN A 43 -23.45 3.11 11.29
C ASN A 43 -22.95 3.68 9.93
N ALA A 44 -21.69 4.10 9.87
CA ALA A 44 -21.08 4.67 8.67
C ALA A 44 -20.36 3.64 7.78
N MET A 45 -20.37 2.38 8.17
CA MET A 45 -19.76 1.26 7.43
C MET A 45 -20.44 -0.06 7.79
N PRO A 46 -20.26 -1.13 6.98
CA PRO A 46 -20.74 -2.47 7.33
C PRO A 46 -20.19 -2.94 8.69
N GLU A 47 -21.03 -3.64 9.47
CA GLU A 47 -20.68 -4.06 10.83
C GLU A 47 -19.43 -4.93 10.89
N GLU A 48 -19.27 -5.86 9.95
CA GLU A 48 -18.08 -6.72 9.85
C GLU A 48 -16.82 -5.90 9.60
N SER A 49 -16.92 -4.86 8.76
CA SER A 49 -15.80 -3.94 8.48
C SER A 49 -15.44 -3.11 9.71
N PHE A 50 -16.44 -2.64 10.46
CA PHE A 50 -16.23 -1.91 11.71
C PHE A 50 -15.51 -2.80 12.73
N ASN A 51 -16.02 -4.02 12.96
CA ASN A 51 -15.45 -4.97 13.93
C ASN A 51 -14.01 -5.30 13.55
N LEU A 52 -13.76 -5.68 12.29
CA LEU A 52 -12.42 -6.00 11.81
C LEU A 52 -11.43 -4.84 11.97
N LEU A 53 -11.83 -3.63 11.60
CA LEU A 53 -10.96 -2.45 11.71
C LEU A 53 -10.68 -2.11 13.18
N ASN A 54 -11.71 -2.14 14.02
CA ASN A 54 -11.56 -1.87 15.45
C ASN A 54 -10.64 -2.89 16.14
N ASP A 55 -10.78 -4.18 15.83
CA ASP A 55 -9.90 -5.23 16.34
C ASP A 55 -8.45 -4.99 15.93
N LYS A 56 -8.21 -4.64 14.65
CA LYS A 56 -6.87 -4.33 14.15
C LYS A 56 -6.24 -3.13 14.85
N LEU A 57 -7.02 -2.07 15.08
CA LEU A 57 -6.56 -0.88 15.80
C LEU A 57 -6.25 -1.22 17.27
N THR A 58 -7.14 -1.93 17.97
CA THR A 58 -7.00 -2.29 19.38
C THR A 58 -5.80 -3.20 19.61
N CYS A 59 -5.58 -4.18 18.73
CA CYS A 59 -4.43 -5.09 18.78
C CYS A 59 -3.11 -4.45 18.35
N GLY A 60 -3.12 -3.17 17.90
CA GLY A 60 -1.92 -2.49 17.39
C GLY A 60 -1.45 -3.02 16.03
N ASP A 61 -2.29 -3.75 15.30
CA ASP A 61 -2.02 -4.30 13.97
C ASP A 61 -2.38 -3.28 12.87
N HIS A 62 -1.73 -2.13 12.92
CA HIS A 62 -1.89 -1.01 11.99
C HIS A 62 -0.52 -0.39 11.66
N VAL A 63 -0.46 0.36 10.58
CA VAL A 63 0.75 1.09 10.18
C VAL A 63 1.13 2.10 11.26
N LYS A 64 2.38 2.05 11.70
CA LYS A 64 2.98 2.98 12.67
C LYS A 64 3.71 4.09 11.92
N ASP A 65 3.23 5.30 12.10
CA ASP A 65 3.74 6.47 11.36
C ASP A 65 5.18 6.81 11.71
N ASP A 66 5.61 6.57 12.94
CA ASP A 66 6.99 6.78 13.38
C ASP A 66 7.95 5.87 12.58
N ILE A 67 7.64 4.57 12.49
CA ILE A 67 8.44 3.62 11.71
C ILE A 67 8.47 4.01 10.24
N ARG A 68 7.33 4.43 9.68
CA ARG A 68 7.23 4.91 8.29
C ARG A 68 8.13 6.12 8.07
N SER A 69 8.11 7.05 8.99
CA SER A 69 8.89 8.29 8.94
C SER A 69 10.39 8.00 9.01
N ASP A 70 10.84 7.17 9.94
CA ASP A 70 12.25 6.82 10.11
C ASP A 70 12.80 6.08 8.89
N LEU A 71 12.05 5.11 8.35
CA LEU A 71 12.45 4.37 7.15
C LEU A 71 12.54 5.28 5.92
N LEU A 72 11.61 6.21 5.76
CA LEU A 72 11.68 7.18 4.67
C LEU A 72 12.88 8.09 4.82
N TYR A 73 13.13 8.64 6.02
CA TYR A 73 14.28 9.49 6.27
C TYR A 73 15.59 8.79 5.93
N TYR A 74 15.76 7.55 6.39
CA TYR A 74 16.91 6.72 6.05
C TYR A 74 17.08 6.53 4.53
N LYS A 75 15.99 6.23 3.82
CA LYS A 75 16.00 6.10 2.35
C LYS A 75 16.39 7.40 1.65
N LEU A 76 15.91 8.54 2.13
CA LEU A 76 16.27 9.86 1.58
C LEU A 76 17.74 10.17 1.75
N LEU A 77 18.32 9.86 2.93
CA LEU A 77 19.74 10.05 3.20
C LEU A 77 20.62 9.20 2.26
N GLN A 78 20.25 7.95 2.04
CA GLN A 78 20.98 7.04 1.15
C GLN A 78 20.94 7.45 -0.33
N ASN A 79 19.87 8.11 -0.77
CA ASN A 79 19.61 8.35 -2.18
C ASN A 79 19.66 9.82 -2.60
N LYS A 80 20.29 10.70 -1.80
CA LYS A 80 20.39 12.17 -2.08
C LYS A 80 20.80 12.49 -3.51
N GLY A 81 21.73 11.72 -4.10
CA GLY A 81 22.22 11.93 -5.47
C GLY A 81 21.39 11.30 -6.59
N ASN A 82 20.40 10.45 -6.27
CA ASN A 82 19.73 9.59 -7.24
C ASN A 82 18.20 9.61 -7.13
N LEU A 83 17.60 10.63 -6.51
CA LEU A 83 16.15 10.69 -6.26
C LEU A 83 15.32 10.68 -7.54
N THR A 84 15.82 11.21 -8.65
CA THR A 84 15.13 11.22 -9.95
C THR A 84 15.00 9.85 -10.60
N THR A 85 15.69 8.83 -10.10
CA THR A 85 15.53 7.45 -10.58
C THR A 85 14.23 6.78 -10.08
N PHE A 86 13.61 7.34 -9.03
CA PHE A 86 12.35 6.83 -8.51
C PHE A 86 11.14 7.32 -9.31
N LEU A 87 10.13 6.49 -9.38
CA LEU A 87 8.91 6.78 -10.13
C LEU A 87 8.27 8.10 -9.69
N ASP A 88 7.84 8.91 -10.64
CA ASP A 88 7.16 10.21 -10.44
C ASP A 88 8.01 11.31 -9.78
N VAL A 89 9.27 11.06 -9.46
CA VAL A 89 10.16 12.07 -8.84
C VAL A 89 10.84 12.92 -9.93
N SER A 90 10.34 14.13 -10.15
CA SER A 90 10.95 15.11 -11.05
C SER A 90 12.20 15.72 -10.45
N GLU A 91 13.05 16.32 -11.30
CA GLU A 91 14.23 17.10 -10.84
C GLU A 91 13.85 18.22 -9.88
N SER A 92 12.76 18.92 -10.17
CA SER A 92 12.24 20.00 -9.30
C SER A 92 11.89 19.47 -7.91
N LEU A 93 11.19 18.32 -7.83
CA LEU A 93 10.88 17.69 -6.53
C LEU A 93 12.13 17.17 -5.85
N SER A 94 13.03 16.51 -6.56
CA SER A 94 14.31 16.04 -6.05
C SER A 94 15.10 17.17 -5.39
N ASN A 95 15.29 18.29 -6.11
CA ASN A 95 16.00 19.46 -5.58
C ASN A 95 15.31 20.04 -4.35
N LYS A 96 13.97 20.04 -4.31
CA LYS A 96 13.22 20.52 -3.15
C LYS A 96 13.38 19.60 -1.95
N ILE A 97 13.36 18.28 -2.16
CA ILE A 97 13.64 17.28 -1.11
C ILE A 97 15.03 17.51 -0.52
N ILE A 98 16.06 17.60 -1.36
CA ILE A 98 17.46 17.79 -0.92
C ILE A 98 17.61 19.08 -0.08
N LYS A 99 17.03 20.19 -0.55
CA LYS A 99 17.09 21.48 0.16
C LYS A 99 16.32 21.49 1.48
N SER A 100 15.34 20.63 1.63
CA SER A 100 14.44 20.61 2.81
C SER A 100 14.71 19.45 3.76
N ILE A 101 15.65 18.56 3.46
CA ILE A 101 15.86 17.32 4.22
C ILE A 101 16.23 17.58 5.69
N ASP A 102 16.93 18.68 5.97
CA ASP A 102 17.30 19.05 7.33
C ASP A 102 16.12 19.55 8.18
N LYS A 103 14.95 19.76 7.53
CA LYS A 103 13.69 20.13 8.19
C LYS A 103 12.74 18.92 8.32
N TYR A 104 13.24 17.72 8.03
CA TYR A 104 12.45 16.50 8.13
C TYR A 104 12.11 16.19 9.59
N ASP A 105 10.84 15.99 9.90
CA ASP A 105 10.35 15.57 11.21
C ASP A 105 9.53 14.28 11.13
N SER A 106 8.63 14.22 10.16
CA SER A 106 7.71 13.10 9.95
C SER A 106 7.34 12.99 8.47
N PHE A 107 6.76 11.86 8.08
CA PHE A 107 6.29 11.64 6.70
C PHE A 107 5.29 12.73 6.26
N ASP A 108 4.26 12.96 7.08
CA ASP A 108 3.19 13.92 6.72
C ASP A 108 3.65 15.37 6.90
N GLY A 109 4.46 15.67 7.91
CA GLY A 109 5.13 16.98 8.09
C GLY A 109 5.98 17.31 6.88
N PHE A 110 6.77 16.34 6.40
CA PHE A 110 7.61 16.55 5.23
C PHE A 110 6.80 16.72 3.94
N CYS A 111 5.69 15.99 3.77
CA CYS A 111 4.75 16.26 2.68
C CYS A 111 4.26 17.71 2.67
N ASN A 112 3.95 18.27 3.84
CA ASN A 112 3.49 19.66 3.97
C ASN A 112 4.60 20.67 3.64
N ILE A 113 5.84 20.42 4.04
CA ILE A 113 7.03 21.25 3.69
C ILE A 113 7.25 21.25 2.17
N LEU A 114 7.09 20.09 1.51
CA LEU A 114 7.28 19.95 0.09
C LEU A 114 6.10 20.46 -0.76
N LYS A 115 4.94 20.70 -0.17
CA LYS A 115 3.74 21.17 -0.88
C LYS A 115 3.98 22.51 -1.56
N SER A 116 3.41 22.70 -2.75
CA SER A 116 3.42 23.96 -3.49
C SER A 116 2.16 24.05 -4.37
N LYS A 117 1.99 25.16 -5.09
CA LYS A 117 0.87 25.35 -6.01
C LYS A 117 0.79 24.23 -7.06
N ASP A 118 1.94 23.75 -7.54
CA ASP A 118 2.03 22.74 -8.61
C ASP A 118 2.19 21.31 -8.09
N LEU A 119 2.45 21.14 -6.79
CA LEU A 119 2.68 19.84 -6.14
C LEU A 119 1.69 19.65 -5.00
N SER A 120 0.63 18.88 -5.26
CA SER A 120 -0.35 18.53 -4.23
C SER A 120 0.26 17.57 -3.18
N HIS A 121 -0.29 17.60 -1.97
CA HIS A 121 0.09 16.68 -0.88
C HIS A 121 0.02 15.21 -1.32
N THR A 122 -1.04 14.82 -2.01
CA THR A 122 -1.24 13.44 -2.49
C THR A 122 -0.17 13.01 -3.50
N ARG A 123 0.24 13.91 -4.41
CA ARG A 123 1.30 13.63 -5.36
C ARG A 123 2.64 13.45 -4.66
N ILE A 124 2.98 14.33 -3.71
CA ILE A 124 4.21 14.24 -2.92
C ILE A 124 4.22 12.96 -2.10
N SER A 125 3.15 12.66 -1.37
CA SER A 125 3.01 11.43 -0.58
C SER A 125 3.26 10.17 -1.43
N ARG A 126 2.69 10.13 -2.67
CA ARG A 126 2.94 9.03 -3.60
C ARG A 126 4.42 8.93 -4.01
N CYS A 127 5.06 10.04 -4.36
CA CYS A 127 6.48 10.06 -4.70
C CYS A 127 7.37 9.60 -3.53
N LEU A 128 7.08 10.04 -2.31
CA LEU A 128 7.80 9.61 -1.11
C LEU A 128 7.60 8.12 -0.83
N MET A 129 6.40 7.57 -1.08
CA MET A 129 6.17 6.13 -1.01
C MET A 129 6.93 5.36 -2.09
N HIS A 130 7.05 5.90 -3.31
CA HIS A 130 7.89 5.27 -4.35
C HIS A 130 9.37 5.21 -3.92
N ILE A 131 9.88 6.25 -3.27
CA ILE A 131 11.24 6.25 -2.70
C ILE A 131 11.36 5.19 -1.59
N LEU A 132 10.41 5.16 -0.66
CA LEU A 132 10.40 4.22 0.46
C LEU A 132 10.40 2.77 -0.01
N LEU A 133 9.58 2.46 -1.02
CA LEU A 133 9.38 1.11 -1.56
C LEU A 133 10.38 0.74 -2.67
N ASP A 134 11.31 1.63 -2.99
CA ASP A 134 12.31 1.46 -4.05
C ASP A 134 11.74 1.28 -5.47
N ILE A 135 10.57 1.90 -5.75
CA ILE A 135 9.92 1.81 -7.06
C ILE A 135 10.63 2.72 -8.06
N LYS A 136 11.31 2.11 -9.02
CA LYS A 136 12.11 2.82 -10.04
C LYS A 136 11.30 3.13 -11.30
N ALA A 137 11.52 4.35 -11.84
CA ALA A 137 10.89 4.75 -13.09
C ALA A 137 11.27 3.83 -14.26
N GLY A 138 12.56 3.40 -14.34
CA GLY A 138 13.03 2.50 -15.37
C GLY A 138 12.39 1.12 -15.32
N ASN A 139 12.11 0.58 -14.12
CA ASN A 139 11.41 -0.70 -13.99
C ASN A 139 9.94 -0.56 -14.42
N MET A 140 9.28 0.50 -13.97
CA MET A 140 7.90 0.78 -14.38
C MET A 140 7.76 0.93 -15.90
N GLN A 141 8.75 1.54 -16.57
CA GLN A 141 8.74 1.63 -18.04
C GLN A 141 8.82 0.25 -18.69
N LYS A 142 9.69 -0.65 -18.19
CA LYS A 142 9.78 -2.04 -18.69
C LYS A 142 8.45 -2.79 -18.52
N TYR A 143 7.78 -2.65 -17.35
CA TYR A 143 6.47 -3.28 -17.12
C TYR A 143 5.39 -2.71 -18.05
N LYS A 144 5.44 -1.41 -18.34
CA LYS A 144 4.54 -0.76 -19.31
C LYS A 144 4.74 -1.29 -20.72
N ASP A 145 5.99 -1.44 -21.13
CA ASP A 145 6.34 -1.95 -22.46
C ASP A 145 5.92 -3.43 -22.63
N ASP A 146 5.83 -4.18 -21.51
CA ASP A 146 5.32 -5.54 -21.41
C ASP A 146 3.80 -5.61 -21.06
N ASN A 147 3.02 -4.59 -21.41
CA ASN A 147 1.58 -4.49 -21.20
C ASN A 147 1.13 -4.61 -19.71
N PHE A 148 1.97 -4.36 -18.75
CA PHE A 148 1.73 -4.34 -17.28
C PHE A 148 1.34 -5.68 -16.63
N THR A 149 0.67 -6.57 -17.32
CA THR A 149 0.11 -7.80 -16.73
C THR A 149 0.93 -9.01 -17.15
N SER A 150 2.01 -9.28 -16.43
CA SER A 150 2.93 -10.36 -16.73
C SER A 150 2.55 -11.70 -16.05
N PHE A 151 1.68 -11.68 -15.03
CA PHE A 151 1.21 -12.89 -14.34
C PHE A 151 -0.07 -12.63 -13.55
N ILE A 152 -0.78 -13.70 -13.20
CA ILE A 152 -1.95 -13.70 -12.32
C ILE A 152 -1.58 -14.43 -11.04
N ARG A 153 -1.80 -13.81 -9.88
CA ARG A 153 -1.59 -14.43 -8.57
C ARG A 153 -2.93 -14.72 -7.91
N ILE A 154 -3.20 -15.98 -7.59
CA ILE A 154 -4.38 -16.40 -6.86
C ILE A 154 -4.14 -16.26 -5.35
N LEU A 155 -4.87 -15.36 -4.71
CA LEU A 155 -4.77 -15.11 -3.28
C LEU A 155 -5.75 -15.95 -2.47
N GLY A 156 -6.87 -16.35 -3.10
CA GLY A 156 -7.87 -17.19 -2.47
C GLY A 156 -8.98 -17.59 -3.44
N GLN A 157 -9.76 -18.60 -3.05
CA GLN A 157 -10.83 -19.13 -3.86
C GLN A 157 -11.86 -19.91 -3.03
N LYS A 158 -13.04 -20.13 -3.58
CA LYS A 158 -13.99 -21.08 -3.03
C LYS A 158 -13.59 -22.51 -3.41
N LYS A 159 -13.84 -23.47 -2.54
CA LYS A 159 -13.58 -24.90 -2.82
C LYS A 159 -14.30 -25.39 -4.09
N SER A 160 -15.51 -24.90 -4.33
CA SER A 160 -16.30 -25.19 -5.53
C SER A 160 -15.69 -24.65 -6.83
N SER A 161 -14.73 -23.72 -6.74
CA SER A 161 -14.10 -23.06 -7.91
C SER A 161 -12.79 -23.73 -8.36
N PHE A 162 -12.38 -24.84 -7.76
CA PHE A 162 -11.18 -25.59 -8.19
C PHE A 162 -11.21 -25.99 -9.68
N PRO A 163 -12.32 -26.53 -10.23
CA PRO A 163 -12.36 -26.85 -11.66
C PRO A 163 -12.22 -25.62 -12.57
N LEU A 164 -12.73 -24.45 -12.12
CA LEU A 164 -12.57 -23.19 -12.85
C LEU A 164 -11.12 -22.75 -12.92
N LEU A 165 -10.38 -22.87 -11.81
CA LEU A 165 -8.96 -22.52 -11.79
C LEU A 165 -8.10 -23.39 -12.71
N ALA A 166 -8.36 -24.69 -12.75
CA ALA A 166 -7.71 -25.58 -13.69
C ALA A 166 -7.93 -25.10 -15.13
N LYS A 167 -9.18 -24.80 -15.47
CA LYS A 167 -9.56 -24.31 -16.80
C LYS A 167 -8.95 -22.94 -17.14
N ILE A 168 -8.84 -22.03 -16.16
CA ILE A 168 -8.15 -20.75 -16.33
C ILE A 168 -6.66 -20.99 -16.61
N GLY A 169 -6.00 -21.88 -15.85
CA GLY A 169 -4.60 -22.21 -16.06
C GLY A 169 -4.30 -22.83 -17.43
N GLU A 170 -5.24 -23.62 -17.99
CA GLU A 170 -5.11 -24.21 -19.31
C GLU A 170 -5.35 -23.21 -20.45
N SER A 171 -6.19 -22.19 -20.23
CA SER A 171 -6.63 -21.24 -21.27
C SER A 171 -5.89 -19.91 -21.22
N SER A 172 -5.18 -19.62 -20.13
CA SER A 172 -4.51 -18.33 -19.92
C SER A 172 -3.19 -18.28 -20.68
N GLU A 173 -3.01 -17.24 -21.49
CA GLU A 173 -1.73 -16.89 -22.10
C GLU A 173 -0.74 -16.33 -21.06
N ILE A 174 -1.24 -15.91 -19.89
CA ILE A 174 -0.47 -15.31 -18.81
C ILE A 174 -0.27 -16.35 -17.70
N PRO A 175 0.94 -16.53 -17.16
CA PRO A 175 1.20 -17.46 -16.07
C PRO A 175 0.29 -17.26 -14.86
N VAL A 176 -0.30 -18.33 -14.32
CA VAL A 176 -1.15 -18.31 -13.13
C VAL A 176 -0.41 -18.92 -11.95
N ILE A 177 -0.16 -18.12 -10.93
CA ILE A 177 0.58 -18.52 -9.73
C ILE A 177 -0.40 -18.83 -8.60
N ASN A 178 -0.50 -20.10 -8.24
CA ASN A 178 -1.26 -20.55 -7.06
C ASN A 178 -0.40 -20.57 -5.78
N ARG A 179 0.89 -20.85 -5.90
CA ARG A 179 1.82 -20.91 -4.79
C ARG A 179 3.10 -20.16 -5.16
N LEU A 180 3.54 -19.25 -4.31
CA LEU A 180 4.73 -18.42 -4.56
C LEU A 180 6.01 -19.25 -4.79
N LYS A 181 6.13 -20.40 -4.16
CA LYS A 181 7.28 -21.29 -4.34
C LYS A 181 7.42 -21.88 -5.75
N ASP A 182 6.36 -21.81 -6.55
CA ASP A 182 6.36 -22.30 -7.94
C ASP A 182 6.68 -21.16 -8.93
N ALA A 183 6.79 -19.91 -8.45
CA ALA A 183 6.98 -18.72 -9.29
C ALA A 183 8.26 -18.78 -10.14
N ASP A 184 9.38 -19.25 -9.57
CA ASP A 184 10.67 -19.36 -10.25
C ASP A 184 10.63 -20.26 -11.50
N LYS A 185 9.65 -21.19 -11.55
CA LYS A 185 9.48 -22.13 -12.69
C LYS A 185 8.52 -21.57 -13.75
N LEU A 186 7.68 -20.63 -13.38
CA LEU A 186 6.57 -20.14 -14.21
C LEU A 186 6.84 -18.77 -14.81
N LEU A 187 7.64 -17.94 -14.14
CA LEU A 187 7.85 -16.56 -14.52
C LEU A 187 9.17 -16.35 -15.23
N ASP A 188 9.14 -15.48 -16.24
CA ASP A 188 10.33 -14.91 -16.85
C ASP A 188 11.02 -13.92 -15.88
N PRO A 189 12.27 -13.48 -16.18
CA PRO A 189 13.02 -12.61 -15.27
C PRO A 189 12.33 -11.26 -14.98
N LEU A 190 11.59 -10.66 -15.94
CA LEU A 190 10.92 -9.37 -15.75
C LEU A 190 9.70 -9.53 -14.84
N SER A 191 8.90 -10.55 -15.08
CA SER A 191 7.75 -10.92 -14.25
C SER A 191 8.19 -11.27 -12.83
N MET A 192 9.31 -11.98 -12.68
CA MET A 192 9.88 -12.32 -11.37
C MET A 192 10.39 -11.07 -10.63
N GLN A 193 10.98 -10.10 -11.33
CA GLN A 193 11.35 -8.82 -10.77
C GLN A 193 10.12 -8.08 -10.21
N LEU A 194 9.03 -7.99 -10.99
CA LEU A 194 7.78 -7.37 -10.55
C LEU A 194 7.19 -8.08 -9.33
N LEU A 195 7.19 -9.41 -9.31
CA LEU A 195 6.75 -10.19 -8.14
C LEU A 195 7.59 -9.86 -6.91
N ASN A 196 8.91 -9.81 -7.03
CA ASN A 196 9.82 -9.50 -5.93
C ASN A 196 9.62 -8.08 -5.39
N GLU A 197 9.35 -7.09 -6.24
CA GLU A 197 8.98 -5.74 -5.83
C GLU A 197 7.68 -5.73 -5.02
N ASN A 198 6.65 -6.48 -5.45
CA ASN A 198 5.39 -6.65 -4.72
C ASN A 198 5.61 -7.32 -3.35
N LEU A 199 6.40 -8.39 -3.30
CA LEU A 199 6.72 -9.08 -2.04
C LEU A 199 7.53 -8.19 -1.08
N THR A 200 8.40 -7.35 -1.62
CA THR A 200 9.15 -6.37 -0.84
C THR A 200 8.22 -5.32 -0.25
N ALA A 201 7.27 -4.79 -1.03
CA ALA A 201 6.26 -3.85 -0.53
C ALA A 201 5.43 -4.47 0.59
N SER A 202 5.03 -5.74 0.46
CA SER A 202 4.33 -6.48 1.51
C SER A 202 5.17 -6.65 2.79
N LYS A 203 6.46 -6.96 2.66
CA LYS A 203 7.39 -7.03 3.81
C LYS A 203 7.53 -5.67 4.50
N VAL A 204 7.66 -4.59 3.73
CA VAL A 204 7.70 -3.22 4.29
C VAL A 204 6.39 -2.92 5.02
N TYR A 205 5.23 -3.23 4.44
CA TYR A 205 3.94 -3.06 5.12
C TYR A 205 3.90 -3.82 6.45
N ASN A 206 4.32 -5.09 6.47
CA ASN A 206 4.39 -5.87 7.71
C ASN A 206 5.33 -5.23 8.74
N LEU A 207 6.48 -4.71 8.30
CA LEU A 207 7.41 -3.99 9.18
C LEU A 207 6.75 -2.72 9.76
N LEU A 208 6.03 -1.94 8.96
CA LEU A 208 5.30 -0.76 9.41
C LEU A 208 4.21 -1.10 10.44
N CYS A 209 3.64 -2.31 10.37
CA CYS A 209 2.70 -2.83 11.38
C CYS A 209 3.40 -3.46 12.61
N GLY A 210 4.74 -3.41 12.68
CA GLY A 210 5.51 -4.03 13.77
C GLY A 210 5.70 -5.55 13.65
N ARG A 211 5.35 -6.14 12.51
CA ARG A 211 5.45 -7.57 12.23
C ARG A 211 6.70 -7.88 11.40
N LYS A 212 7.72 -8.50 11.99
CA LYS A 212 9.00 -8.76 11.30
C LYS A 212 9.10 -10.15 10.66
N ASN A 213 8.36 -11.13 11.16
CA ASN A 213 8.52 -12.55 10.81
C ASN A 213 7.38 -13.10 9.92
N VAL A 214 6.69 -12.24 9.18
CA VAL A 214 5.64 -12.67 8.25
C VAL A 214 6.24 -12.85 6.86
N SER A 215 6.11 -14.06 6.31
CA SER A 215 6.54 -14.38 4.96
C SER A 215 5.35 -14.85 4.14
N GLU A 216 5.11 -14.21 3.00
CA GLU A 216 4.06 -14.64 2.07
C GLU A 216 4.34 -16.01 1.46
N PHE A 217 5.59 -16.44 1.39
CA PHE A 217 5.96 -17.77 0.91
C PHE A 217 5.42 -18.90 1.79
N SER A 218 5.15 -18.64 3.07
CA SER A 218 4.58 -19.59 4.01
C SER A 218 3.05 -19.55 4.10
N LEU A 219 2.42 -18.56 3.45
CA LEU A 219 0.97 -18.41 3.47
C LEU A 219 0.34 -19.16 2.30
N PRO A 220 -0.51 -20.18 2.54
CA PRO A 220 -1.27 -20.82 1.48
C PRO A 220 -2.37 -19.88 0.98
N PRO A 221 -2.88 -20.07 -0.26
CA PRO A 221 -4.09 -19.38 -0.72
C PRO A 221 -5.26 -19.63 0.24
N ILE A 222 -6.09 -18.61 0.45
CA ILE A 222 -7.28 -18.70 1.30
C ILE A 222 -8.33 -19.56 0.58
N ILE A 223 -8.78 -20.62 1.25
CA ILE A 223 -9.83 -21.51 0.71
C ILE A 223 -11.10 -21.30 1.52
N LEU A 224 -12.10 -20.69 0.87
CA LEU A 224 -13.45 -20.55 1.42
C LEU A 224 -14.24 -21.84 1.21
N ARG A 225 -15.03 -22.25 2.22
CA ARG A 225 -15.92 -23.42 2.16
C ARG A 225 -17.20 -23.12 1.41
#